data_ff73142d01c0947a823d30117541c4b6
#
_entry.id   ff73142d01c0947a823d30117541c4b6
#
_cell.length_a   1.000
_cell.length_b   1.000
_cell.length_c   1.000
_cell.angle_alpha   90.00
_cell.angle_beta   90.00
_cell.angle_gamma   90.00
#
_symmetry.space_group_name_H-M   'P 1'
#
loop_
_entity.id
_entity.type
_entity.pdbx_description
1 polymer ?
#
loop_
_entity_poly.entity_id
_entity_poly.type
_entity_poly.pdbx_seq_one_letter_code
_entity_poly.pdbx_strand_id
1 'polypeptide(L)'
;VFVPHEQVLGTEGVTPAAVYAIDREGLLGADAVLAILDGTDVDDGTACEIGMFAEAAGRDQGRRGIVGLLRDMRGLRGPGGTPAMNLFVRGCIESVGLVTADEAEAVATLEAWHRAD
;
A
#
# COMPACT_ATOMS: atom_id res chain seq x y z
N VAL A 1 0.21 9.28 11.01
CA VAL A 1 0.64 8.55 9.79
C VAL A 1 1.91 7.77 10.08
N PHE A 2 1.88 6.50 9.81
CA PHE A 2 3.06 5.64 9.92
C PHE A 2 3.77 5.55 8.56
N VAL A 3 5.08 5.85 8.54
CA VAL A 3 5.90 5.77 7.32
C VAL A 3 7.06 4.82 7.64
N PRO A 4 7.07 3.59 7.05
CA PRO A 4 8.05 2.56 7.42
C PRO A 4 9.51 3.00 7.34
N HIS A 5 9.90 3.65 6.25
CA HIS A 5 11.31 4.03 6.05
C HIS A 5 11.77 5.19 6.95
N GLU A 6 10.87 5.84 7.66
CA GLU A 6 11.20 6.88 8.64
C GLU A 6 11.45 6.31 10.03
N GLN A 7 11.22 5.01 10.23
CA GLN A 7 11.44 4.36 11.50
C GLN A 7 12.93 4.15 11.72
N VAL A 8 13.47 4.73 12.79
CA VAL A 8 14.89 4.64 13.12
C VAL A 8 15.11 3.43 14.02
N LEU A 9 15.85 2.45 13.48
CA LEU A 9 16.38 1.34 14.26
C LEU A 9 17.86 1.61 14.51
N GLY A 10 18.32 1.44 15.75
CA GLY A 10 19.74 1.46 16.05
C GLY A 10 20.45 0.36 15.26
N THR A 11 21.76 0.53 14.98
CA THR A 11 22.52 -0.44 14.19
C THR A 11 22.46 -1.86 14.76
N GLU A 12 22.34 -2.00 16.08
CA GLU A 12 22.19 -3.29 16.76
C GLU A 12 20.76 -3.83 16.66
N GLY A 13 19.78 -2.98 16.37
CA GLY A 13 18.37 -3.34 16.27
C GLY A 13 17.90 -3.71 14.85
N VAL A 14 18.78 -3.64 13.85
CA VAL A 14 18.42 -3.92 12.45
C VAL A 14 18.50 -5.42 12.21
N THR A 15 17.47 -6.13 12.59
CA THR A 15 17.30 -7.57 12.32
C THR A 15 15.98 -7.77 11.57
N PRO A 16 15.84 -8.88 10.81
CA PRO A 16 14.58 -9.18 10.15
C PRO A 16 13.39 -9.19 11.13
N ALA A 17 13.58 -9.75 12.31
CA ALA A 17 12.51 -9.82 13.31
C ALA A 17 12.10 -8.44 13.83
N ALA A 18 13.08 -7.54 14.05
CA ALA A 18 12.79 -6.19 14.53
C ALA A 18 12.07 -5.35 13.48
N VAL A 19 12.50 -5.42 12.23
CA VAL A 19 11.85 -4.72 11.10
C VAL A 19 10.43 -5.24 10.93
N TYR A 20 10.25 -6.55 10.91
CA TYR A 20 8.93 -7.17 10.79
C TYR A 20 7.97 -6.69 11.89
N ALA A 21 8.45 -6.69 13.13
CA ALA A 21 7.60 -6.30 14.26
C ALA A 21 7.13 -4.84 14.17
N ILE A 22 8.04 -3.93 13.84
CA ILE A 22 7.73 -2.49 13.73
C ILE A 22 6.81 -2.22 12.55
N ASP A 23 7.13 -2.76 11.39
CA ASP A 23 6.35 -2.52 10.18
C ASP A 23 4.96 -3.16 10.29
N ARG A 24 4.88 -4.36 10.85
CA ARG A 24 3.60 -5.02 11.09
C ARG A 24 2.72 -4.23 12.05
N GLU A 25 3.29 -3.74 13.14
CA GLU A 25 2.53 -2.95 14.12
C GLU A 25 1.97 -1.67 13.49
N GLY A 26 2.80 -0.93 12.75
CA GLY A 26 2.37 0.28 12.06
C GLY A 26 1.31 0.01 11.00
N LEU A 27 1.51 -1.05 10.22
CA LEU A 27 0.61 -1.43 9.13
C LEU A 27 -0.76 -1.87 9.67
N LEU A 28 -0.79 -2.77 10.64
CA LEU A 28 -2.04 -3.29 11.17
C LEU A 28 -2.74 -2.32 12.12
N GLY A 29 -2.05 -1.30 12.59
CA GLY A 29 -2.64 -0.18 13.33
C GLY A 29 -3.27 0.88 12.44
N ALA A 30 -3.06 0.82 11.13
CA ALA A 30 -3.60 1.80 10.18
C ALA A 30 -5.02 1.45 9.75
N ASP A 31 -5.82 2.48 9.45
CA ASP A 31 -7.15 2.29 8.89
C ASP A 31 -7.13 2.17 7.36
N ALA A 32 -6.14 2.78 6.73
CA ALA A 32 -5.95 2.75 5.28
C ALA A 32 -4.47 2.80 4.94
N VAL A 33 -4.13 2.35 3.75
CA VAL A 33 -2.76 2.37 3.23
C VAL A 33 -2.70 3.16 1.93
N LEU A 34 -1.73 4.06 1.83
CA LEU A 34 -1.31 4.65 0.56
C LEU A 34 0.00 3.97 0.17
N ALA A 35 -0.03 3.21 -0.91
CA ALA A 35 1.13 2.50 -1.42
C ALA A 35 1.69 3.21 -2.66
N ILE A 36 2.96 3.62 -2.61
CA ILE A 36 3.65 4.20 -3.76
C ILE A 36 4.26 3.05 -4.56
N LEU A 37 3.83 2.91 -5.81
CA LEU A 37 4.15 1.76 -6.65
C LEU A 37 5.20 2.07 -7.72
N ASP A 38 5.67 3.32 -7.77
CA ASP A 38 6.63 3.78 -8.79
C ASP A 38 7.98 3.07 -8.65
N GLY A 39 8.72 3.00 -9.77
CA GLY A 39 10.01 2.35 -9.85
C GLY A 39 10.06 1.31 -10.95
N THR A 40 11.12 0.51 -10.99
CA THR A 40 11.27 -0.56 -11.99
C THR A 40 10.19 -1.63 -11.81
N ASP A 41 9.87 -1.92 -10.56
CA ASP A 41 8.81 -2.82 -10.16
C ASP A 41 8.32 -2.39 -8.77
N VAL A 42 7.22 -2.96 -8.29
CA VAL A 42 6.79 -2.70 -6.91
C VAL A 42 7.86 -3.23 -5.97
N ASP A 43 8.28 -2.40 -5.02
CA ASP A 43 9.24 -2.80 -4.00
C ASP A 43 8.75 -4.06 -3.26
N ASP A 44 9.64 -5.00 -3.02
CA ASP A 44 9.28 -6.29 -2.44
C ASP A 44 8.68 -6.15 -1.03
N GLY A 45 9.21 -5.25 -0.22
CA GLY A 45 8.65 -4.96 1.11
C GLY A 45 7.26 -4.33 1.00
N THR A 46 7.08 -3.41 0.07
CA THR A 46 5.77 -2.80 -0.21
C THR A 46 4.76 -3.85 -0.66
N ALA A 47 5.17 -4.78 -1.52
CA ALA A 47 4.30 -5.87 -1.96
C ALA A 47 3.86 -6.76 -0.79
N CYS A 48 4.76 -7.09 0.14
CA CYS A 48 4.44 -7.84 1.35
C CYS A 48 3.44 -7.09 2.23
N GLU A 49 3.64 -5.79 2.40
CA GLU A 49 2.75 -4.95 3.20
C GLU A 49 1.35 -4.87 2.59
N ILE A 50 1.28 -4.71 1.26
CA ILE A 50 0.02 -4.71 0.52
C ILE A 50 -0.75 -6.02 0.77
N GLY A 51 -0.09 -7.16 0.62
CA GLY A 51 -0.72 -8.46 0.82
C GLY A 51 -1.21 -8.65 2.25
N MET A 52 -0.40 -8.27 3.23
CA MET A 52 -0.75 -8.39 4.65
C MET A 52 -1.96 -7.50 4.98
N PHE A 53 -1.95 -6.25 4.55
CA PHE A 53 -3.04 -5.33 4.83
C PHE A 53 -4.33 -5.72 4.10
N ALA A 54 -4.24 -6.16 2.85
CA ALA A 54 -5.40 -6.60 2.08
C ALA A 54 -6.12 -7.75 2.78
N GLU A 55 -5.37 -8.73 3.28
CA GLU A 55 -5.94 -9.85 4.02
C GLU A 55 -6.59 -9.38 5.33
N ALA A 56 -5.94 -8.50 6.07
CA ALA A 56 -6.50 -7.94 7.30
C ALA A 56 -7.75 -7.12 7.03
N ALA A 57 -7.75 -6.28 6.00
CA ALA A 57 -8.90 -5.44 5.63
C ALA A 57 -10.08 -6.27 5.14
N GLY A 58 -9.82 -7.38 4.46
CA GLY A 58 -10.86 -8.31 4.02
C GLY A 58 -11.58 -9.00 5.17
N ARG A 59 -10.94 -9.10 6.33
CA ARG A 59 -11.50 -9.73 7.53
C ARG A 59 -12.07 -8.73 8.53
N ASP A 60 -11.67 -7.47 8.45
CA ASP A 60 -12.03 -6.43 9.41
C ASP A 60 -12.63 -5.23 8.67
N GLN A 61 -13.93 -5.09 8.75
CA GLN A 61 -14.68 -4.02 8.09
C GLN A 61 -14.38 -2.63 8.65
N GLY A 62 -13.70 -2.54 9.79
CA GLY A 62 -13.23 -1.27 10.34
C GLY A 62 -12.08 -0.66 9.54
N ARG A 63 -11.31 -1.50 8.81
CA ARG A 63 -10.27 -1.00 7.91
C ARG A 63 -10.86 -0.57 6.58
N ARG A 64 -10.34 0.51 6.03
CA ARG A 64 -10.90 1.12 4.82
C ARG A 64 -10.39 0.46 3.54
N GLY A 65 -9.08 0.41 3.36
CA GLY A 65 -8.51 -0.21 2.17
C GLY A 65 -7.15 0.32 1.79
N ILE A 66 -6.78 0.06 0.54
CA ILE A 66 -5.49 0.45 -0.04
C ILE A 66 -5.71 1.33 -1.26
N VAL A 67 -5.01 2.47 -1.32
CA VAL A 67 -4.86 3.24 -2.55
C VAL A 67 -3.44 3.00 -3.05
N GLY A 68 -3.31 2.42 -4.24
CA GLY A 68 -2.04 2.27 -4.93
C GLY A 68 -1.84 3.42 -5.90
N LEU A 69 -0.74 4.16 -5.75
CA LEU A 69 -0.39 5.28 -6.62
C LEU A 69 0.76 4.88 -7.53
N LEU A 70 0.47 4.80 -8.84
CA LEU A 70 1.43 4.44 -9.88
C LEU A 70 1.48 5.55 -10.92
N ARG A 71 2.47 6.45 -10.82
CA ARG A 71 2.56 7.65 -11.65
C ARG A 71 3.58 7.54 -12.77
N ASP A 72 4.45 6.53 -12.74
CA ASP A 72 5.48 6.37 -13.76
C ASP A 72 4.91 5.75 -15.06
N MET A 73 5.80 5.52 -16.03
CA MET A 73 5.41 5.05 -17.36
C MET A 73 4.73 3.67 -17.37
N ARG A 74 4.87 2.88 -16.31
CA ARG A 74 4.19 1.59 -16.22
C ARG A 74 2.66 1.76 -16.14
N GLY A 75 2.19 2.86 -15.59
CA GLY A 75 0.76 3.16 -15.53
C GLY A 75 0.09 3.28 -16.90
N LEU A 76 0.89 3.51 -17.95
CA LEU A 76 0.39 3.71 -19.31
C LEU A 76 0.61 2.48 -20.22
N ARG A 77 1.28 1.43 -19.75
CA ARG A 77 1.74 0.32 -20.59
C ARG A 77 0.88 -0.93 -20.52
N GLY A 78 -0.08 -1.01 -19.63
CA GLY A 78 -0.95 -2.17 -19.50
C GLY A 78 -1.99 -2.26 -20.61
N PRO A 79 -2.50 -3.46 -20.92
CA PRO A 79 -3.59 -3.62 -21.88
C PRO A 79 -4.82 -2.80 -21.51
N GLY A 80 -5.39 -2.10 -22.50
CA GLY A 80 -6.58 -1.28 -22.28
C GLY A 80 -6.37 -0.11 -21.32
N GLY A 81 -5.11 0.35 -21.15
CA GLY A 81 -4.79 1.43 -20.22
C GLY A 81 -4.64 1.00 -18.76
N THR A 82 -4.61 -0.30 -18.51
CA THR A 82 -4.41 -0.82 -17.14
C THR A 82 -2.94 -0.67 -16.72
N PRO A 83 -2.66 -0.45 -15.41
CA PRO A 83 -1.30 -0.37 -14.93
C PRO A 83 -0.50 -1.64 -15.19
N ALA A 84 0.75 -1.49 -15.69
CA ALA A 84 1.67 -2.61 -15.92
C ALA A 84 2.38 -2.97 -14.62
N MET A 85 1.80 -3.86 -13.84
CA MET A 85 2.35 -4.32 -12.57
C MET A 85 2.00 -5.79 -12.34
N ASN A 86 2.63 -6.40 -11.36
CA ASN A 86 2.32 -7.77 -10.98
C ASN A 86 0.82 -7.92 -10.71
N LEU A 87 0.19 -8.88 -11.37
CA LEU A 87 -1.26 -9.05 -11.31
C LEU A 87 -1.76 -9.48 -9.92
N PHE A 88 -0.97 -10.24 -9.20
CA PHE A 88 -1.35 -10.65 -7.84
C PHE A 88 -1.32 -9.46 -6.88
N VAL A 89 -0.27 -8.65 -6.95
CA VAL A 89 -0.16 -7.42 -6.13
C VAL A 89 -1.32 -6.48 -6.47
N ARG A 90 -1.59 -6.29 -7.74
CA ARG A 90 -2.73 -5.48 -8.19
C ARG A 90 -4.05 -6.02 -7.66
N GLY A 91 -4.26 -7.33 -7.73
CA GLY A 91 -5.44 -7.99 -7.20
C GLY A 91 -5.61 -7.77 -5.70
N CYS A 92 -4.52 -7.83 -4.94
CA CYS A 92 -4.55 -7.53 -3.51
C CYS A 92 -5.05 -6.11 -3.25
N ILE A 93 -4.56 -5.12 -4.00
CA ILE A 93 -5.00 -3.73 -3.87
C ILE A 93 -6.48 -3.61 -4.26
N GLU A 94 -6.84 -4.11 -5.43
CA GLU A 94 -8.20 -3.94 -5.95
C GLU A 94 -9.26 -4.69 -5.14
N SER A 95 -8.88 -5.72 -4.39
CA SER A 95 -9.81 -6.42 -3.50
C SER A 95 -10.34 -5.53 -2.38
N VAL A 96 -9.59 -4.48 -2.00
CA VAL A 96 -9.96 -3.58 -0.89
C VAL A 96 -9.79 -2.10 -1.26
N GLY A 97 -9.48 -1.77 -2.52
CA GLY A 97 -9.25 -0.39 -2.91
C GLY A 97 -9.04 -0.22 -4.40
N LEU A 98 -8.15 0.66 -4.77
CA LEU A 98 -7.92 0.99 -6.19
C LEU A 98 -6.47 1.36 -6.47
N VAL A 99 -6.08 1.23 -7.75
CA VAL A 99 -4.82 1.73 -8.28
C VAL A 99 -5.13 2.93 -9.16
N THR A 100 -4.42 4.02 -8.96
CA THR A 100 -4.58 5.24 -9.75
C THR A 100 -3.22 5.83 -10.11
N ALA A 101 -3.17 6.57 -11.22
CA ALA A 101 -2.02 7.40 -11.60
C ALA A 101 -2.21 8.86 -11.17
N ASP A 102 -3.41 9.21 -10.69
CA ASP A 102 -3.79 10.56 -10.34
C ASP A 102 -3.68 10.79 -8.83
N GLU A 103 -2.71 11.62 -8.44
CA GLU A 103 -2.47 11.96 -7.04
C GLU A 103 -3.68 12.63 -6.40
N ALA A 104 -4.41 13.48 -7.14
CA ALA A 104 -5.61 14.12 -6.62
C ALA A 104 -6.73 13.10 -6.35
N GLU A 105 -6.88 12.09 -7.20
CA GLU A 105 -7.82 10.99 -6.98
C GLU A 105 -7.44 10.18 -5.75
N ALA A 106 -6.14 9.88 -5.58
CA ALA A 106 -5.65 9.15 -4.42
C ALA A 106 -5.99 9.89 -3.12
N VAL A 107 -5.70 11.19 -3.06
CA VAL A 107 -6.00 12.01 -1.89
C VAL A 107 -7.51 12.07 -1.64
N ALA A 108 -8.31 12.30 -2.69
CA ALA A 108 -9.76 12.40 -2.55
C ALA A 108 -10.35 11.08 -2.02
N THR A 109 -9.84 9.94 -2.46
CA THR A 109 -10.29 8.63 -1.99
C THR A 109 -9.99 8.44 -0.49
N LEU A 110 -8.76 8.77 -0.07
CA LEU A 110 -8.37 8.65 1.34
C LEU A 110 -9.21 9.60 2.22
N GLU A 111 -9.44 10.82 1.76
CA GLU A 111 -10.28 11.78 2.47
C GLU A 111 -11.72 11.29 2.59
N ALA A 112 -12.28 10.72 1.54
CA ALA A 112 -13.63 10.15 1.56
C ALA A 112 -13.73 9.01 2.58
N TRP A 113 -12.73 8.14 2.61
CA TRP A 113 -12.69 7.06 3.59
C TRP A 113 -12.57 7.58 5.03
N HIS A 114 -11.80 8.63 5.22
CA HIS A 114 -11.65 9.26 6.54
C HIS A 114 -12.96 9.85 7.05
N ARG A 115 -13.76 10.42 6.16
CA ARG A 115 -15.05 11.05 6.51
C ARG A 115 -16.22 10.07 6.62
N ALA A 116 -16.05 8.84 6.17
CA ALA A 116 -17.13 7.85 6.09
C ALA A 116 -17.36 7.10 7.41
N ASP A 117 -17.46 7.82 8.51
CA ASP A 117 -17.76 7.23 9.84
C ASP A 117 -19.21 7.45 10.25
#